data_735f459a685a36f3b922b81977b2f51a
#
_entry.id   735f459a685a36f3b922b81977b2f51a
#
_cell.length_a   1.000
_cell.length_b   1.000
_cell.length_c   1.000
_cell.angle_alpha   90.00
_cell.angle_beta   90.00
_cell.angle_gamma   90.00
#
_symmetry.space_group_name_H-M   'P 1'
#
loop_
_entity.id
_entity.type
_entity.pdbx_description
1 polymer ?
#
loop_
_entity_poly.entity_id
_entity_poly.type
_entity_poly.pdbx_seq_one_letter_code
_entity_poly.pdbx_strand_id
1 'polypeptide(L)'
;FVRRFKKDVKDEIRQNFPERKVFKFRAAISPAEEKAFARLGELTLTIDEGKRNGAEMLFRTTLEKALLSSPAACAKSIHERMGKLRAKDASHVDLEPLAELLEAVEAVAPDEVSKLNELVARLKSDPTWKWNPKDPSDRLVVFTERIETLKFLEKHLPARLGLAESAVAILHGQISDNTIQDTVEGFGKTNSELRLLIASDVASE
;
A
#
# COMPACT_ATOMS: atom_id res chain seq x y z
N PHE A 1 -15.57 8.60 -29.37
CA PHE A 1 -14.22 8.52 -28.76
C PHE A 1 -13.31 7.76 -29.69
N VAL A 2 -12.29 8.40 -30.27
CA VAL A 2 -11.24 7.72 -31.07
C VAL A 2 -10.09 7.39 -30.09
N ARG A 3 -9.94 6.12 -29.72
CA ARG A 3 -8.76 5.65 -28.98
C ARG A 3 -7.64 5.38 -29.99
N ARG A 4 -6.56 6.14 -29.93
CA ARG A 4 -5.31 5.84 -30.65
C ARG A 4 -4.35 5.15 -29.69
N PHE A 5 -3.78 4.02 -30.12
CA PHE A 5 -2.74 3.35 -29.35
C PHE A 5 -1.38 3.98 -29.62
N LYS A 6 -0.47 3.90 -28.65
CA LYS A 6 0.91 4.42 -28.75
C LYS A 6 1.61 3.97 -30.03
N LYS A 7 1.36 2.73 -30.50
CA LYS A 7 1.90 2.20 -31.75
C LYS A 7 1.40 2.93 -32.99
N ASP A 8 0.17 3.47 -32.94
CA ASP A 8 -0.48 4.10 -34.10
C ASP A 8 -0.05 5.56 -34.29
N VAL A 9 0.54 6.16 -33.24
CA VAL A 9 1.02 7.57 -33.27
C VAL A 9 2.54 7.68 -33.19
N LYS A 10 3.26 6.57 -33.01
CA LYS A 10 4.72 6.55 -32.86
C LYS A 10 5.44 7.10 -34.10
N ASP A 11 4.87 6.87 -35.28
CA ASP A 11 5.44 7.32 -36.54
C ASP A 11 4.99 8.74 -36.94
N GLU A 12 3.86 9.21 -36.38
CA GLU A 12 3.32 10.54 -36.64
C GLU A 12 3.94 11.60 -35.70
N ILE A 13 4.30 11.21 -34.49
CA ILE A 13 4.89 12.10 -33.48
C ILE A 13 6.37 11.75 -33.35
N ARG A 14 7.25 12.63 -33.84
CA ARG A 14 8.72 12.53 -33.69
C ARG A 14 9.21 12.66 -32.24
N GLN A 15 8.36 12.38 -31.24
CA GLN A 15 8.71 12.37 -29.83
C GLN A 15 9.12 10.96 -29.40
N ASN A 16 10.31 10.84 -28.82
CA ASN A 16 10.74 9.63 -28.14
C ASN A 16 9.89 9.45 -26.87
N PHE A 17 8.86 8.61 -26.98
CA PHE A 17 8.14 8.20 -25.76
C PHE A 17 9.09 7.42 -24.84
N PRO A 18 9.13 7.77 -23.55
CA PRO A 18 9.96 7.04 -22.61
C PRO A 18 9.57 5.55 -22.59
N GLU A 19 10.58 4.70 -22.60
CA GLU A 19 10.39 3.26 -22.57
C GLU A 19 9.99 2.80 -21.17
N ARG A 20 8.90 2.01 -21.07
CA ARG A 20 8.51 1.42 -19.81
C ARG A 20 9.36 0.20 -19.50
N LYS A 21 10.13 0.25 -18.41
CA LYS A 21 10.84 -0.90 -17.86
C LYS A 21 10.11 -1.42 -16.63
N VAL A 22 9.93 -2.73 -16.54
CA VAL A 22 9.24 -3.38 -15.40
C VAL A 22 10.24 -4.23 -14.66
N PHE A 23 10.36 -3.99 -13.35
CA PHE A 23 11.20 -4.75 -12.46
C PHE A 23 10.35 -5.40 -11.38
N LYS A 24 10.68 -6.63 -11.00
CA LYS A 24 10.02 -7.37 -9.91
C LYS A 24 11.01 -7.57 -8.79
N PHE A 25 10.65 -7.13 -7.59
CA PHE A 25 11.45 -7.31 -6.40
C PHE A 25 10.75 -8.20 -5.40
N ARG A 26 11.54 -8.90 -4.61
CA ARG A 26 11.09 -9.72 -3.48
C ARG A 26 11.81 -9.22 -2.24
N ALA A 27 11.05 -8.93 -1.18
CA ALA A 27 11.58 -8.67 0.14
C ALA A 27 11.59 -9.97 0.94
N ALA A 28 12.67 -10.25 1.64
CA ALA A 28 12.67 -11.31 2.64
C ALA A 28 11.90 -10.80 3.86
N ILE A 29 10.95 -11.59 4.35
CA ILE A 29 10.13 -11.21 5.51
C ILE A 29 10.99 -11.12 6.77
N SER A 30 10.65 -10.20 7.67
CA SER A 30 11.32 -10.08 8.97
C SER A 30 10.85 -11.17 9.94
N PRO A 31 11.59 -11.45 11.01
CA PRO A 31 11.13 -12.40 12.05
C PRO A 31 9.81 -11.99 12.71
N ALA A 32 9.52 -10.70 12.82
CA ALA A 32 8.25 -10.20 13.34
C ALA A 32 7.10 -10.45 12.36
N GLU A 33 7.32 -10.17 11.06
CA GLU A 33 6.35 -10.51 10.02
C GLU A 33 6.11 -12.02 9.94
N GLU A 34 7.16 -12.84 10.06
CA GLU A 34 7.05 -14.30 10.05
C GLU A 34 6.14 -14.81 11.17
N LYS A 35 6.26 -14.25 12.39
CA LYS A 35 5.34 -14.56 13.50
C LYS A 35 3.91 -14.18 13.19
N ALA A 36 3.67 -13.01 12.61
CA ALA A 36 2.33 -12.58 12.23
C ALA A 36 1.72 -13.50 11.15
N PHE A 37 2.50 -13.92 10.15
CA PHE A 37 2.06 -14.88 9.13
C PHE A 37 1.82 -16.27 9.73
N ALA A 38 2.65 -16.75 10.66
CA ALA A 38 2.44 -18.02 11.36
C ALA A 38 1.12 -18.00 12.14
N ARG A 39 0.87 -16.94 12.92
CA ARG A 39 -0.41 -16.76 13.64
C ARG A 39 -1.61 -16.72 12.71
N LEU A 40 -1.51 -16.03 11.58
CA LEU A 40 -2.55 -16.02 10.56
C LEU A 40 -2.75 -17.44 9.97
N GLY A 41 -1.68 -18.20 9.81
CA GLY A 41 -1.72 -19.61 9.38
C GLY A 41 -2.48 -20.51 10.35
N GLU A 42 -2.35 -20.29 11.64
CA GLU A 42 -3.01 -21.03 12.72
C GLU A 42 -4.45 -20.58 13.00
N LEU A 43 -4.86 -19.41 12.47
CA LEU A 43 -6.17 -18.83 12.75
C LEU A 43 -7.30 -19.78 12.32
N THR A 44 -8.10 -20.18 13.27
CA THR A 44 -9.31 -20.95 13.07
C THR A 44 -10.51 -20.14 13.53
N LEU A 45 -11.48 -19.94 12.64
CA LEU A 45 -12.70 -19.19 12.92
C LEU A 45 -13.92 -20.11 12.86
N THR A 46 -14.94 -19.76 13.63
CA THR A 46 -16.18 -20.56 13.63
C THR A 46 -16.99 -20.32 12.36
N ILE A 47 -17.53 -21.41 11.83
CA ILE A 47 -18.47 -21.37 10.70
C ILE A 47 -19.85 -21.02 11.27
N ASP A 48 -20.36 -19.82 10.96
CA ASP A 48 -21.77 -19.47 11.26
C ASP A 48 -22.70 -20.47 10.56
N GLU A 49 -23.42 -21.28 11.32
CA GLU A 49 -24.48 -22.18 10.79
C GLU A 49 -25.50 -21.34 10.02
N GLY A 50 -25.50 -21.44 8.68
CA GLY A 50 -26.41 -20.70 7.80
C GLY A 50 -25.72 -19.71 6.85
N LYS A 51 -24.44 -19.44 6.98
CA LYS A 51 -23.66 -18.72 5.95
C LYS A 51 -22.97 -19.73 5.02
N ARG A 52 -22.89 -19.39 3.72
CA ARG A 52 -22.22 -20.19 2.69
C ARG A 52 -20.84 -20.63 3.18
N ASN A 53 -20.53 -21.91 3.05
CA ASN A 53 -19.22 -22.53 3.26
C ASN A 53 -18.13 -21.82 2.46
N GLY A 54 -17.60 -20.72 2.91
CA GLY A 54 -16.61 -19.90 2.17
C GLY A 54 -16.41 -18.52 2.77
N ALA A 55 -17.31 -18.08 3.65
CA ALA A 55 -17.17 -16.74 4.26
C ALA A 55 -15.91 -16.63 5.14
N GLU A 56 -15.56 -17.71 5.86
CA GLU A 56 -14.33 -17.82 6.64
C GLU A 56 -13.10 -17.78 5.73
N MET A 57 -13.10 -18.59 4.68
CA MET A 57 -12.00 -18.65 3.72
C MET A 57 -11.80 -17.33 3.01
N LEU A 58 -12.87 -16.63 2.64
CA LEU A 58 -12.80 -15.27 2.07
C LEU A 58 -12.22 -14.26 3.06
N PHE A 59 -12.63 -14.34 4.33
CA PHE A 59 -12.10 -13.43 5.35
C PHE A 59 -10.62 -13.70 5.61
N ARG A 60 -10.21 -14.96 5.73
CA ARG A 60 -8.81 -15.36 5.85
C ARG A 60 -7.97 -14.84 4.67
N THR A 61 -8.44 -15.06 3.43
CA THR A 61 -7.80 -14.52 2.23
C THR A 61 -7.71 -12.99 2.26
N THR A 62 -8.73 -12.33 2.82
CA THR A 62 -8.72 -10.87 3.01
C THR A 62 -7.63 -10.44 4.00
N LEU A 63 -7.46 -11.16 5.10
CA LEU A 63 -6.40 -10.92 6.08
C LEU A 63 -5.01 -11.18 5.49
N GLU A 64 -4.84 -12.26 4.72
CA GLU A 64 -3.59 -12.57 4.02
C GLU A 64 -3.19 -11.45 3.06
N LYS A 65 -4.12 -11.00 2.21
CA LYS A 65 -3.89 -9.87 1.30
C LYS A 65 -3.61 -8.56 2.06
N ALA A 66 -4.28 -8.36 3.20
CA ALA A 66 -4.07 -7.19 4.04
C ALA A 66 -2.68 -7.20 4.67
N LEU A 67 -2.26 -8.33 5.25
CA LEU A 67 -0.93 -8.48 5.85
C LEU A 67 0.18 -8.38 4.80
N LEU A 68 -0.04 -8.95 3.61
CA LEU A 68 0.86 -8.78 2.47
C LEU A 68 0.94 -7.31 1.99
N SER A 69 -0.09 -6.50 2.20
CA SER A 69 -0.05 -5.07 1.89
C SER A 69 0.73 -4.29 2.96
N SER A 70 0.29 -4.39 4.22
CA SER A 70 0.99 -3.87 5.41
C SER A 70 0.40 -4.42 6.70
N PRO A 71 1.15 -4.46 7.82
CA PRO A 71 0.61 -4.78 9.13
C PRO A 71 -0.57 -3.87 9.53
N ALA A 72 -0.48 -2.57 9.24
CA ALA A 72 -1.56 -1.61 9.52
C ALA A 72 -2.87 -1.96 8.81
N ALA A 73 -2.81 -2.41 7.55
CA ALA A 73 -4.00 -2.83 6.80
C ALA A 73 -4.61 -4.12 7.37
N CYS A 74 -3.78 -5.05 7.84
CA CYS A 74 -4.25 -6.27 8.50
C CYS A 74 -4.91 -5.95 9.86
N ALA A 75 -4.26 -5.16 10.70
CA ALA A 75 -4.79 -4.73 12.00
C ALA A 75 -6.16 -4.07 11.84
N LYS A 76 -6.32 -3.17 10.88
CA LYS A 76 -7.61 -2.52 10.59
C LYS A 76 -8.70 -3.53 10.25
N SER A 77 -8.40 -4.51 9.39
CA SER A 77 -9.35 -5.56 9.00
C SER A 77 -9.78 -6.43 10.19
N ILE A 78 -8.84 -6.72 11.12
CA ILE A 78 -9.11 -7.47 12.34
C ILE A 78 -9.98 -6.65 13.28
N HIS A 79 -9.64 -5.37 13.54
CA HIS A 79 -10.42 -4.47 14.39
C HIS A 79 -11.86 -4.35 13.92
N GLU A 80 -12.08 -4.18 12.62
CA GLU A 80 -13.44 -4.10 12.06
C GLU A 80 -14.23 -5.40 12.25
N ARG A 81 -13.58 -6.56 12.10
CA ARG A 81 -14.23 -7.85 12.34
C ARG A 81 -14.57 -8.02 13.80
N MET A 82 -13.63 -7.76 14.71
CA MET A 82 -13.84 -7.84 16.15
C MET A 82 -14.96 -6.90 16.61
N GLY A 83 -15.01 -5.66 16.09
CA GLY A 83 -16.07 -4.70 16.37
C GLY A 83 -17.46 -5.23 15.97
N LYS A 84 -17.57 -5.83 14.77
CA LYS A 84 -18.82 -6.44 14.32
C LYS A 84 -19.23 -7.66 15.15
N LEU A 85 -18.29 -8.46 15.60
CA LEU A 85 -18.56 -9.62 16.47
C LEU A 85 -19.03 -9.15 17.84
N ARG A 86 -18.30 -8.23 18.49
CA ARG A 86 -18.66 -7.69 19.80
C ARG A 86 -20.03 -7.03 19.83
N ALA A 87 -20.43 -6.37 18.74
CA ALA A 87 -21.75 -5.75 18.61
C ALA A 87 -22.89 -6.79 18.58
N LYS A 88 -22.62 -8.03 18.16
CA LYS A 88 -23.59 -9.14 18.12
C LYS A 88 -23.54 -9.98 19.40
N ASP A 89 -22.35 -10.33 19.82
CA ASP A 89 -22.07 -11.16 20.99
C ASP A 89 -20.72 -10.76 21.56
N ALA A 90 -20.72 -10.15 22.75
CA ALA A 90 -19.52 -9.69 23.42
C ALA A 90 -18.58 -10.84 23.85
N SER A 91 -19.11 -12.07 23.91
CA SER A 91 -18.37 -13.28 24.27
C SER A 91 -18.13 -14.24 23.09
N HIS A 92 -18.23 -13.73 21.86
CA HIS A 92 -18.06 -14.56 20.65
C HIS A 92 -16.68 -15.24 20.63
N VAL A 93 -16.67 -16.54 20.38
CA VAL A 93 -15.47 -17.41 20.47
C VAL A 93 -14.33 -16.98 19.54
N ASP A 94 -14.61 -16.36 18.41
CA ASP A 94 -13.60 -15.86 17.48
C ASP A 94 -12.85 -14.62 17.96
N LEU A 95 -13.30 -13.97 19.05
CA LEU A 95 -12.67 -12.75 19.55
C LEU A 95 -11.26 -12.99 20.11
N GLU A 96 -11.04 -14.11 20.79
CA GLU A 96 -9.74 -14.46 21.35
C GLU A 96 -8.70 -14.77 20.26
N PRO A 97 -8.93 -15.68 19.31
CA PRO A 97 -7.96 -15.94 18.23
C PRO A 97 -7.70 -14.71 17.35
N LEU A 98 -8.70 -13.84 17.15
CA LEU A 98 -8.50 -12.58 16.45
C LEU A 98 -7.66 -11.58 17.25
N ALA A 99 -7.80 -11.55 18.58
CA ALA A 99 -6.98 -10.69 19.44
C ALA A 99 -5.51 -11.14 19.46
N GLU A 100 -5.25 -12.44 19.53
CA GLU A 100 -3.89 -13.00 19.44
C GLU A 100 -3.22 -12.68 18.09
N LEU A 101 -3.97 -12.80 16.99
CA LEU A 101 -3.47 -12.40 15.69
C LEU A 101 -3.18 -10.90 15.62
N LEU A 102 -4.09 -10.08 16.18
CA LEU A 102 -3.92 -8.62 16.23
C LEU A 102 -2.64 -8.24 16.96
N GLU A 103 -2.41 -8.83 18.12
CA GLU A 103 -1.18 -8.61 18.90
C GLU A 103 0.08 -8.92 18.09
N ALA A 104 0.11 -10.06 17.39
CA ALA A 104 1.23 -10.43 16.55
C ALA A 104 1.45 -9.46 15.37
N VAL A 105 0.37 -8.95 14.78
CA VAL A 105 0.41 -8.00 13.67
C VAL A 105 0.86 -6.60 14.15
N GLU A 106 0.37 -6.13 15.29
CA GLU A 106 0.72 -4.83 15.87
C GLU A 106 2.13 -4.81 16.47
N ALA A 107 2.68 -5.99 16.81
CA ALA A 107 4.07 -6.14 17.24
C ALA A 107 5.08 -5.91 16.11
N VAL A 108 4.67 -5.90 14.85
CA VAL A 108 5.57 -5.61 13.73
C VAL A 108 5.89 -4.12 13.69
N ALA A 109 7.07 -3.76 14.17
CA ALA A 109 7.51 -2.36 14.17
C ALA A 109 7.72 -1.82 12.74
N PRO A 110 7.57 -0.49 12.52
CA PRO A 110 7.72 0.09 11.18
C PRO A 110 9.06 -0.15 10.50
N ASP A 111 10.12 -0.31 11.27
CA ASP A 111 11.48 -0.65 10.80
C ASP A 111 11.66 -2.15 10.52
N GLU A 112 10.72 -2.99 10.93
CA GLU A 112 10.67 -4.42 10.63
C GLU A 112 9.78 -4.75 9.42
N VAL A 113 9.06 -3.76 8.83
CA VAL A 113 8.27 -3.96 7.61
C VAL A 113 9.19 -4.13 6.42
N SER A 114 9.36 -5.38 5.99
CA SER A 114 10.36 -5.78 4.99
C SER A 114 10.18 -5.10 3.64
N LYS A 115 8.93 -4.94 3.16
CA LYS A 115 8.65 -4.25 1.90
C LYS A 115 9.03 -2.77 1.93
N LEU A 116 8.80 -2.10 3.07
CA LEU A 116 9.21 -0.71 3.25
C LEU A 116 10.73 -0.59 3.27
N ASN A 117 11.41 -1.52 3.96
CA ASN A 117 12.86 -1.57 4.02
C ASN A 117 13.48 -1.79 2.64
N GLU A 118 12.96 -2.75 1.88
CA GLU A 118 13.43 -3.04 0.52
C GLU A 118 13.19 -1.86 -0.41
N LEU A 119 12.01 -1.21 -0.36
CA LEU A 119 11.71 -0.02 -1.15
C LEU A 119 12.72 1.10 -0.85
N VAL A 120 12.95 1.41 0.42
CA VAL A 120 13.89 2.47 0.83
C VAL A 120 15.33 2.12 0.41
N ALA A 121 15.76 0.87 0.58
CA ALA A 121 17.09 0.42 0.16
C ALA A 121 17.29 0.58 -1.35
N ARG A 122 16.31 0.19 -2.15
CA ARG A 122 16.35 0.34 -3.60
C ARG A 122 16.42 1.81 -4.03
N LEU A 123 15.55 2.65 -3.50
CA LEU A 123 15.51 4.06 -3.85
C LEU A 123 16.79 4.82 -3.48
N LYS A 124 17.50 4.38 -2.43
CA LYS A 124 18.73 5.02 -1.97
C LYS A 124 20.00 4.48 -2.60
N SER A 125 20.05 3.18 -2.89
CA SER A 125 21.32 2.48 -3.12
C SER A 125 21.37 1.67 -4.42
N ASP A 126 20.24 1.37 -5.06
CA ASP A 126 20.24 0.55 -6.27
C ASP A 126 20.61 1.40 -7.49
N PRO A 127 21.72 1.08 -8.21
CA PRO A 127 22.15 1.85 -9.37
C PRO A 127 21.12 1.92 -10.50
N THR A 128 20.23 0.92 -10.57
CA THR A 128 19.18 0.83 -11.60
C THR A 128 18.04 1.81 -11.34
N TRP A 129 17.75 2.04 -10.05
CA TRP A 129 16.64 2.89 -9.61
C TRP A 129 17.04 4.31 -9.26
N LYS A 130 18.28 4.54 -8.90
CA LYS A 130 18.99 5.79 -8.65
C LYS A 130 18.09 7.05 -8.56
N TRP A 131 17.06 6.98 -7.71
CA TRP A 131 16.15 8.09 -7.51
C TRP A 131 16.84 9.23 -6.75
N ASN A 132 16.76 10.43 -7.30
CA ASN A 132 17.37 11.62 -6.71
C ASN A 132 16.29 12.64 -6.31
N PRO A 133 15.90 12.74 -5.03
CA PRO A 133 14.88 13.70 -4.59
C PRO A 133 15.27 15.16 -4.76
N LYS A 134 16.55 15.44 -5.01
CA LYS A 134 17.05 16.81 -5.28
C LYS A 134 16.89 17.22 -6.75
N ASP A 135 16.65 16.27 -7.63
CA ASP A 135 16.40 16.55 -9.05
C ASP A 135 14.92 16.85 -9.27
N PRO A 136 14.56 18.07 -9.72
CA PRO A 136 13.15 18.41 -9.97
C PRO A 136 12.46 17.56 -11.04
N SER A 137 13.23 16.92 -11.93
CA SER A 137 12.70 16.05 -12.98
C SER A 137 12.51 14.60 -12.53
N ASP A 138 13.16 14.19 -11.43
CA ASP A 138 13.12 12.82 -10.92
C ASP A 138 12.05 12.71 -9.84
N ARG A 139 10.93 12.08 -10.19
CA ARG A 139 9.74 11.99 -9.37
C ARG A 139 9.36 10.56 -9.10
N LEU A 140 8.87 10.31 -7.88
CA LEU A 140 8.46 9.00 -7.41
C LEU A 140 6.95 8.95 -7.21
N VAL A 141 6.31 7.94 -7.78
CA VAL A 141 4.91 7.60 -7.50
C VAL A 141 4.87 6.21 -6.89
N VAL A 142 4.19 6.08 -5.76
CA VAL A 142 3.96 4.80 -5.08
C VAL A 142 2.47 4.51 -5.06
N PHE A 143 2.06 3.42 -5.69
CA PHE A 143 0.67 2.96 -5.67
C PHE A 143 0.45 1.87 -4.63
N THR A 144 -0.71 1.92 -3.97
CA THR A 144 -1.18 0.89 -3.04
C THR A 144 -2.69 0.73 -3.11
N GLU A 145 -3.19 -0.50 -3.05
CA GLU A 145 -4.64 -0.77 -3.06
C GLU A 145 -5.34 -0.35 -1.77
N ARG A 146 -4.61 -0.31 -0.63
CA ARG A 146 -5.22 -0.13 0.69
C ARG A 146 -4.91 1.23 1.28
N ILE A 147 -5.96 1.93 1.70
CA ILE A 147 -5.84 3.26 2.33
C ILE A 147 -4.99 3.19 3.60
N GLU A 148 -5.07 2.11 4.38
CA GLU A 148 -4.27 1.97 5.60
C GLU A 148 -2.77 1.80 5.29
N THR A 149 -2.43 1.13 4.19
CA THR A 149 -1.05 1.06 3.70
C THR A 149 -0.59 2.42 3.19
N LEU A 150 -1.46 3.18 2.51
CA LEU A 150 -1.17 4.54 2.07
C LEU A 150 -0.83 5.43 3.27
N LYS A 151 -1.66 5.45 4.31
CA LYS A 151 -1.41 6.20 5.56
C LYS A 151 -0.14 5.75 6.28
N PHE A 152 0.13 4.45 6.28
CA PHE A 152 1.37 3.90 6.83
C PHE A 152 2.59 4.42 6.06
N LEU A 153 2.55 4.42 4.73
CA LEU A 153 3.62 4.95 3.88
C LEU A 153 3.77 6.47 4.05
N GLU A 154 2.67 7.22 4.09
CA GLU A 154 2.66 8.67 4.36
C GLU A 154 3.43 9.00 5.63
N LYS A 155 3.19 8.26 6.70
CA LYS A 155 3.81 8.48 8.00
C LYS A 155 5.30 8.12 8.05
N HIS A 156 5.70 7.05 7.36
CA HIS A 156 7.02 6.45 7.58
C HIS A 156 7.99 6.60 6.41
N LEU A 157 7.51 6.69 5.17
CA LEU A 157 8.39 6.71 3.99
C LEU A 157 9.13 8.04 3.82
N PRO A 158 8.50 9.24 3.98
CA PRO A 158 9.16 10.52 3.74
C PRO A 158 10.41 10.72 4.60
N ALA A 159 10.30 10.51 5.90
CA ALA A 159 11.41 10.64 6.84
C ALA A 159 12.58 9.69 6.49
N ARG A 160 12.28 8.47 6.08
CA ARG A 160 13.29 7.48 5.66
C ARG A 160 13.98 7.85 4.35
N LEU A 161 13.33 8.61 3.48
CA LEU A 161 13.90 9.14 2.24
C LEU A 161 14.56 10.51 2.41
N GLY A 162 14.42 11.14 3.58
CA GLY A 162 14.95 12.48 3.86
C GLY A 162 14.17 13.58 3.15
N LEU A 163 12.86 13.39 2.98
CA LEU A 163 11.95 14.34 2.36
C LEU A 163 11.29 15.24 3.42
N ALA A 164 11.08 16.51 3.08
CA ALA A 164 10.19 17.40 3.81
C ALA A 164 8.72 17.03 3.54
N GLU A 165 7.81 17.37 4.46
CA GLU A 165 6.37 17.12 4.29
C GLU A 165 5.82 17.82 3.02
N SER A 166 6.29 19.02 2.70
CA SER A 166 5.90 19.78 1.50
C SER A 166 6.28 19.07 0.19
N ALA A 167 7.20 18.11 0.23
CA ALA A 167 7.64 17.34 -0.94
C ALA A 167 6.78 16.10 -1.20
N VAL A 168 5.75 15.85 -0.37
CA VAL A 168 4.91 14.64 -0.44
C VAL A 168 3.46 15.02 -0.66
N ALA A 169 2.81 14.33 -1.58
CA ALA A 169 1.38 14.44 -1.78
C ALA A 169 0.71 13.05 -1.71
N ILE A 170 -0.54 13.06 -1.26
CA ILE A 170 -1.35 11.86 -1.08
C ILE A 170 -2.58 11.96 -1.96
N LEU A 171 -2.91 10.88 -2.69
CA LEU A 171 -4.13 10.79 -3.48
C LEU A 171 -4.89 9.51 -3.16
N HIS A 172 -6.17 9.66 -2.82
CA HIS A 172 -7.10 8.53 -2.61
C HIS A 172 -8.53 8.96 -2.90
N GLY A 173 -9.44 8.02 -3.09
CA GLY A 173 -10.81 8.26 -3.54
C GLY A 173 -11.73 9.05 -2.60
N GLN A 174 -11.24 9.49 -1.43
CA GLN A 174 -11.98 10.39 -0.53
C GLN A 174 -11.60 11.86 -0.73
N ILE A 175 -10.65 12.14 -1.61
CA ILE A 175 -10.21 13.51 -1.97
C ILE A 175 -11.08 13.99 -3.14
N SER A 176 -11.40 15.27 -3.16
CA SER A 176 -12.22 15.85 -4.25
C SER A 176 -11.46 15.80 -5.59
N ASP A 177 -12.18 15.61 -6.69
CA ASP A 177 -11.62 15.55 -8.05
C ASP A 177 -10.77 16.78 -8.38
N ASN A 178 -11.21 17.98 -7.96
CA ASN A 178 -10.44 19.22 -8.17
C ASN A 178 -9.09 19.17 -7.46
N THR A 179 -9.05 18.68 -6.22
CA THR A 179 -7.79 18.54 -5.45
C THR A 179 -6.88 17.49 -6.08
N ILE A 180 -7.45 16.40 -6.60
CA ILE A 180 -6.68 15.38 -7.33
C ILE A 180 -6.04 16.00 -8.57
N GLN A 181 -6.83 16.73 -9.37
CA GLN A 181 -6.35 17.39 -10.59
C GLN A 181 -5.25 18.39 -10.27
N ASP A 182 -5.47 19.30 -9.31
CA ASP A 182 -4.49 20.32 -8.91
C ASP A 182 -3.18 19.68 -8.42
N THR A 183 -3.28 18.57 -7.67
CA THR A 183 -2.11 17.84 -7.16
C THR A 183 -1.33 17.18 -8.30
N VAL A 184 -2.02 16.52 -9.23
CA VAL A 184 -1.39 15.86 -10.40
C VAL A 184 -0.74 16.91 -11.31
N GLU A 185 -1.42 18.03 -11.59
CA GLU A 185 -0.86 19.13 -12.36
C GLU A 185 0.35 19.76 -11.65
N GLY A 186 0.23 19.98 -10.33
CA GLY A 186 1.33 20.46 -9.49
C GLY A 186 2.52 19.50 -9.53
N PHE A 187 2.28 18.22 -9.37
CA PHE A 187 3.32 17.18 -9.44
C PHE A 187 4.01 17.15 -10.82
N GLY A 188 3.30 17.48 -11.89
CA GLY A 188 3.83 17.60 -13.26
C GLY A 188 4.76 18.79 -13.50
N LYS A 189 4.69 19.86 -12.72
CA LYS A 189 5.41 21.13 -12.99
C LYS A 189 6.87 21.06 -12.55
N THR A 190 7.78 21.56 -13.36
CA THR A 190 9.25 21.55 -13.10
C THR A 190 9.65 22.35 -11.86
N ASN A 191 8.88 23.41 -11.54
CA ASN A 191 9.10 24.26 -10.36
C ASN A 191 8.36 23.77 -9.10
N SER A 192 7.70 22.61 -9.15
CA SER A 192 7.03 22.03 -7.98
C SER A 192 8.04 21.55 -6.95
N GLU A 193 7.70 21.70 -5.67
CA GLU A 193 8.44 21.07 -4.57
C GLU A 193 8.12 19.60 -4.41
N LEU A 194 6.97 19.13 -4.97
CA LEU A 194 6.54 17.75 -4.86
C LEU A 194 7.51 16.79 -5.53
N ARG A 195 7.92 15.76 -4.81
CA ARG A 195 8.87 14.72 -5.26
C ARG A 195 8.30 13.32 -5.12
N LEU A 196 7.41 13.11 -4.15
CA LEU A 196 6.78 11.84 -3.85
C LEU A 196 5.26 11.99 -3.91
N LEU A 197 4.62 11.15 -4.70
CA LEU A 197 3.18 10.99 -4.72
C LEU A 197 2.83 9.57 -4.22
N ILE A 198 2.02 9.46 -3.17
CA ILE A 198 1.50 8.19 -2.70
C ILE A 198 0.02 8.13 -3.06
N ALA A 199 -0.37 7.16 -3.86
CA ALA A 199 -1.71 7.11 -4.43
C ALA A 199 -2.37 5.74 -4.24
N SER A 200 -3.69 5.74 -4.07
CA SER A 200 -4.49 4.53 -4.24
C SER A 200 -4.90 4.34 -5.71
N ASP A 201 -5.38 3.14 -6.06
CA ASP A 201 -5.75 2.77 -7.44
C ASP A 201 -6.76 3.72 -8.09
N VAL A 202 -7.58 4.40 -7.28
CA VAL A 202 -8.55 5.40 -7.77
C VAL A 202 -7.89 6.59 -8.48
N ALA A 203 -6.62 6.86 -8.20
CA ALA A 203 -5.86 7.92 -8.86
C ALA A 203 -5.19 7.46 -10.17
N SER A 204 -5.40 6.20 -10.57
CA SER A 204 -4.83 5.61 -11.81
C SER A 204 -5.80 5.63 -12.99
N GLU A 205 -7.06 6.02 -12.80
CA GLU A 205 -8.09 6.19 -13.83
C GLU A 205 -8.14 7.65 -14.30
#